data_7a131d83eb90f4b889f4b0ac725ef6bc
#
_entry.id   7a131d83eb90f4b889f4b0ac725ef6bc
#
_cell.length_a   1.000
_cell.length_b   1.000
_cell.length_c   1.000
_cell.angle_alpha   90.00
_cell.angle_beta   90.00
_cell.angle_gamma   90.00
#
_symmetry.space_group_name_H-M   'P 1'
#
loop_
_entity.id
_entity.type
_entity.pdbx_description
1 polymer ?
#
loop_
_entity_poly.entity_id
_entity_poly.type
_entity_poly.pdbx_seq_one_letter_code
_entity_poly.pdbx_strand_id
1 'polypeptide(L)'
;SLVGSEMCIRDRACTMHSIKHERLEAAVLFAVQHQVHLAVSYSEIVTQINSAPIKKSQSYRLDDLIAAKERELTKITRYKQSLYQDWKDGEITQQEYRDMKADYERQTSDISAVLTRLNAERAELANGVDNEHPALVAFMKYQNIEALNREILVELVDYIKVYENGNISVKFKFADELRKIAEYIEINTTEDTTVAG
;
A
#
# COMPACT_ATOMS: atom_id res chain seq x y z
N SER A 1 -31.56 23.72 -4.72
CA SER A 1 -31.02 24.97 -5.25
C SER A 1 -29.89 25.44 -4.35
N LEU A 2 -28.71 25.41 -4.84
CA LEU A 2 -27.53 26.22 -4.52
C LEU A 2 -26.30 25.46 -4.95
N VAL A 3 -26.01 25.48 -6.24
CA VAL A 3 -24.74 25.06 -6.78
C VAL A 3 -24.06 26.24 -7.42
N GLY A 4 -23.02 26.75 -6.77
CA GLY A 4 -21.85 27.28 -7.39
C GLY A 4 -21.94 28.66 -8.06
N SER A 5 -22.34 29.70 -7.35
CA SER A 5 -22.25 31.08 -7.85
C SER A 5 -20.98 31.84 -7.43
N GLU A 6 -20.14 31.29 -6.53
CA GLU A 6 -19.06 32.12 -5.96
C GLU A 6 -17.69 32.00 -6.66
N MET A 7 -17.48 31.01 -7.52
CA MET A 7 -16.18 30.82 -8.18
C MET A 7 -16.02 31.54 -9.51
N CYS A 8 -17.12 32.04 -10.08
CA CYS A 8 -17.12 32.78 -11.36
C CYS A 8 -16.94 34.30 -11.26
N ILE A 9 -16.91 34.88 -10.05
CA ILE A 9 -16.90 36.35 -9.87
C ILE A 9 -15.48 36.94 -10.07
N ARG A 10 -14.43 36.14 -10.05
CA ARG A 10 -13.04 36.63 -10.18
C ARG A 10 -12.47 36.64 -11.59
N ASP A 11 -13.02 35.87 -12.52
CA ASP A 11 -12.60 35.84 -13.92
C ASP A 11 -13.79 36.19 -14.80
N ARG A 12 -13.69 37.28 -15.55
CA ARG A 12 -14.72 37.80 -16.50
C ARG A 12 -14.99 36.86 -17.70
N ALA A 13 -14.63 35.57 -17.60
CA ALA A 13 -14.76 34.55 -18.64
C ALA A 13 -15.78 33.43 -18.28
N CYS A 14 -16.64 33.63 -17.29
CA CYS A 14 -17.66 32.63 -16.96
C CYS A 14 -18.86 32.77 -17.88
N THR A 15 -18.99 31.88 -18.85
CA THR A 15 -20.20 31.72 -19.66
C THR A 15 -21.22 30.87 -18.89
N MET A 16 -22.50 31.26 -18.99
CA MET A 16 -23.60 30.59 -18.29
C MET A 16 -23.88 29.22 -18.96
N HIS A 17 -23.49 28.13 -18.27
CA HIS A 17 -23.76 26.79 -18.76
C HIS A 17 -25.02 26.26 -18.13
N SER A 18 -25.98 25.81 -18.95
CA SER A 18 -27.17 25.10 -18.49
C SER A 18 -27.14 23.64 -18.95
N ILE A 19 -27.26 22.74 -18.01
CA ILE A 19 -27.44 21.31 -18.27
C ILE A 19 -28.77 20.86 -17.65
N LYS A 20 -29.51 20.00 -18.34
CA LYS A 20 -30.70 19.39 -17.76
C LYS A 20 -30.31 18.50 -16.60
N HIS A 21 -31.04 18.62 -15.50
CA HIS A 21 -30.77 17.86 -14.26
C HIS A 21 -30.68 16.36 -14.50
N GLU A 22 -31.64 15.81 -15.26
CA GLU A 22 -31.70 14.39 -15.62
C GLU A 22 -30.44 13.92 -16.37
N ARG A 23 -29.90 14.76 -17.26
CA ARG A 23 -28.67 14.43 -18.00
C ARG A 23 -27.43 14.45 -17.11
N LEU A 24 -27.37 15.41 -16.19
CA LEU A 24 -26.28 15.50 -15.22
C LEU A 24 -26.32 14.27 -14.29
N GLU A 25 -27.49 13.96 -13.75
CA GLU A 25 -27.68 12.84 -12.85
C GLU A 25 -27.31 11.50 -13.52
N ALA A 26 -27.79 11.27 -14.75
CA ALA A 26 -27.47 10.06 -15.50
C ALA A 26 -25.96 9.93 -15.79
N ALA A 27 -25.29 11.04 -16.15
CA ALA A 27 -23.85 11.02 -16.42
C ALA A 27 -23.03 10.77 -15.15
N VAL A 28 -23.42 11.36 -14.02
CA VAL A 28 -22.75 11.12 -12.73
C VAL A 28 -23.00 9.70 -12.24
N LEU A 29 -24.22 9.18 -12.36
CA LEU A 29 -24.55 7.80 -12.03
C LEU A 29 -23.70 6.81 -12.84
N PHE A 30 -23.61 7.01 -14.16
CA PHE A 30 -22.78 6.19 -15.03
C PHE A 30 -21.30 6.23 -14.61
N ALA A 31 -20.76 7.42 -14.31
CA ALA A 31 -19.38 7.55 -13.86
C ALA A 31 -19.13 6.84 -12.52
N VAL A 32 -20.05 6.93 -11.57
CA VAL A 32 -19.97 6.22 -10.28
C VAL A 32 -20.04 4.71 -10.49
N GLN A 33 -21.00 4.22 -11.27
CA GLN A 33 -21.14 2.79 -11.59
C GLN A 33 -19.86 2.23 -12.24
N HIS A 34 -19.29 2.96 -13.20
CA HIS A 34 -18.04 2.57 -13.84
C HIS A 34 -16.89 2.46 -12.84
N GLN A 35 -16.77 3.44 -11.93
CA GLN A 35 -15.71 3.47 -10.93
C GLN A 35 -15.89 2.35 -9.89
N VAL A 36 -17.13 2.06 -9.50
CA VAL A 36 -17.47 0.91 -8.63
C VAL A 36 -17.06 -0.40 -9.29
N HIS A 37 -17.38 -0.58 -10.58
CA HIS A 37 -17.02 -1.78 -11.32
C HIS A 37 -15.49 -1.96 -11.41
N LEU A 38 -14.73 -0.89 -11.65
CA LEU A 38 -13.28 -0.93 -11.63
C LEU A 38 -12.74 -1.35 -10.25
N ALA A 39 -13.28 -0.79 -9.17
CA ALA A 39 -12.85 -1.13 -7.81
C ALA A 39 -13.11 -2.60 -7.47
N VAL A 40 -14.25 -3.17 -7.91
CA VAL A 40 -14.55 -4.61 -7.76
C VAL A 40 -13.52 -5.45 -8.52
N SER A 41 -13.27 -5.13 -9.79
CA SER A 41 -12.27 -5.84 -10.60
C SER A 41 -10.86 -5.76 -9.98
N TYR A 42 -10.46 -4.60 -9.47
CA TYR A 42 -9.18 -4.44 -8.78
C TYR A 42 -9.10 -5.29 -7.51
N SER A 43 -10.18 -5.34 -6.72
CA SER A 43 -10.24 -6.18 -5.52
C SER A 43 -10.06 -7.67 -5.84
N GLU A 44 -10.69 -8.16 -6.91
CA GLU A 44 -10.55 -9.54 -7.37
C GLU A 44 -9.11 -9.86 -7.80
N ILE A 45 -8.48 -8.98 -8.60
CA ILE A 45 -7.11 -9.15 -9.06
C ILE A 45 -6.12 -9.08 -7.89
N VAL A 46 -6.30 -8.12 -6.98
CA VAL A 46 -5.49 -8.00 -5.75
C VAL A 46 -5.57 -9.26 -4.90
N THR A 47 -6.78 -9.86 -4.77
CA THR A 47 -6.97 -11.14 -4.08
C THR A 47 -6.15 -12.25 -4.75
N GLN A 48 -6.18 -12.34 -6.07
CA GLN A 48 -5.42 -13.34 -6.82
C GLN A 48 -3.91 -13.15 -6.63
N ILE A 49 -3.40 -11.92 -6.78
CA ILE A 49 -2.00 -11.57 -6.57
C ILE A 49 -1.54 -11.95 -5.15
N ASN A 50 -2.33 -11.59 -4.12
CA ASN A 50 -1.97 -11.85 -2.73
C ASN A 50 -2.11 -13.32 -2.33
N SER A 51 -2.96 -14.08 -3.02
CA SER A 51 -3.11 -15.52 -2.80
C SER A 51 -2.10 -16.37 -3.58
N ALA A 52 -1.32 -15.76 -4.48
CA ALA A 52 -0.37 -16.48 -5.31
C ALA A 52 0.64 -17.27 -4.46
N PRO A 53 0.90 -18.55 -4.77
CA PRO A 53 1.80 -19.41 -4.00
C PRO A 53 3.21 -18.84 -3.86
N ILE A 54 3.68 -18.09 -4.86
CA ILE A 54 5.01 -17.47 -4.89
C ILE A 54 5.16 -16.43 -3.79
N LYS A 55 4.19 -15.52 -3.60
CA LYS A 55 4.23 -14.51 -2.53
C LYS A 55 4.22 -15.13 -1.15
N LYS A 56 3.39 -16.15 -0.93
CA LYS A 56 3.36 -16.89 0.34
C LYS A 56 4.70 -17.57 0.62
N SER A 57 5.29 -18.21 -0.38
CA SER A 57 6.60 -18.86 -0.27
C SER A 57 7.72 -17.85 0.04
N GLN A 58 7.72 -16.68 -0.58
CA GLN A 58 8.69 -15.62 -0.30
C GLN A 58 8.54 -15.07 1.13
N SER A 59 7.32 -14.85 1.60
CA SER A 59 7.05 -14.41 2.98
C SER A 59 7.57 -15.41 4.00
N TYR A 60 7.22 -16.69 3.87
CA TYR A 60 7.71 -17.74 4.76
C TYR A 60 9.23 -17.85 4.76
N ARG A 61 9.87 -17.76 3.59
CA ARG A 61 11.33 -17.79 3.48
C ARG A 61 11.99 -16.62 4.21
N LEU A 62 11.42 -15.41 4.12
CA LEU A 62 11.93 -14.25 4.86
C LEU A 62 11.76 -14.39 6.36
N ASP A 63 10.60 -14.86 6.81
CA ASP A 63 10.35 -15.12 8.23
C ASP A 63 11.32 -16.14 8.81
N ASP A 64 11.61 -17.22 8.07
CA ASP A 64 12.60 -18.22 8.46
C ASP A 64 14.02 -17.63 8.54
N LEU A 65 14.43 -16.79 7.59
CA LEU A 65 15.72 -16.11 7.59
C LEU A 65 15.86 -15.13 8.76
N ILE A 66 14.82 -14.35 9.04
CA ILE A 66 14.78 -13.42 10.18
C ILE A 66 14.92 -14.21 11.48
N ALA A 67 14.11 -15.25 11.66
CA ALA A 67 14.17 -16.10 12.87
C ALA A 67 15.53 -16.79 13.05
N ALA A 68 16.18 -17.19 11.97
CA ALA A 68 17.53 -17.77 12.03
C ALA A 68 18.55 -16.71 12.49
N LYS A 69 18.49 -15.49 11.97
CA LYS A 69 19.41 -14.40 12.37
C LYS A 69 19.17 -13.90 13.79
N GLU A 70 17.94 -13.87 14.27
CA GLU A 70 17.61 -13.56 15.67
C GLU A 70 18.17 -14.62 16.63
N ARG A 71 18.09 -15.90 16.27
CA ARG A 71 18.70 -16.99 17.05
C ARG A 71 20.23 -16.86 17.10
N GLU A 72 20.87 -16.48 15.98
CA GLU A 72 22.31 -16.23 15.91
C GLU A 72 22.70 -15.05 16.82
N LEU A 73 21.98 -13.96 16.79
CA LEU A 73 22.19 -12.80 17.65
C LEU A 73 22.05 -13.17 19.14
N THR A 74 21.03 -13.94 19.47
CA THR A 74 20.83 -14.42 20.86
C THR A 74 22.01 -15.28 21.33
N LYS A 75 22.54 -16.14 20.46
CA LYS A 75 23.71 -16.98 20.75
C LYS A 75 24.96 -16.14 21.03
N ILE A 76 25.23 -15.13 20.20
CA ILE A 76 26.37 -14.20 20.38
C ILE A 76 26.21 -13.43 21.69
N THR A 77 25.00 -12.97 22.01
CA THR A 77 24.74 -12.28 23.28
C THR A 77 25.08 -13.14 24.50
N ARG A 78 24.74 -14.42 24.46
CA ARG A 78 25.11 -15.37 25.50
C ARG A 78 26.63 -15.55 25.62
N TYR A 79 27.32 -15.66 24.48
CA TYR A 79 28.78 -15.77 24.47
C TYR A 79 29.46 -14.51 25.01
N LYS A 80 28.95 -13.32 24.72
CA LYS A 80 29.45 -12.08 25.32
C LYS A 80 29.30 -12.07 26.85
N GLN A 81 28.21 -12.62 27.38
CA GLN A 81 28.00 -12.74 28.83
C GLN A 81 28.97 -13.74 29.46
N SER A 82 29.15 -14.91 28.85
CA SER A 82 30.11 -15.92 29.30
C SER A 82 31.55 -15.38 29.29
N LEU A 83 31.93 -14.72 28.21
CA LEU A 83 33.26 -14.12 28.03
C LEU A 83 33.68 -13.19 29.20
N TYR A 84 32.72 -12.46 29.76
CA TYR A 84 32.99 -11.59 30.92
C TYR A 84 33.27 -12.43 32.18
N GLN A 85 32.59 -13.52 32.36
CA GLN A 85 32.78 -14.51 33.46
C GLN A 85 34.19 -15.11 33.36
N ASP A 86 34.52 -15.67 32.18
CA ASP A 86 35.79 -16.36 31.93
C ASP A 86 36.98 -15.43 32.19
N TRP A 87 36.86 -14.14 31.87
CA TRP A 87 37.88 -13.16 32.20
C TRP A 87 37.96 -12.88 33.72
N LYS A 88 36.82 -12.77 34.41
CA LYS A 88 36.75 -12.53 35.85
C LYS A 88 37.33 -13.71 36.62
N ASP A 89 37.12 -14.94 36.16
CA ASP A 89 37.59 -16.16 36.77
C ASP A 89 39.07 -16.43 36.43
N GLY A 90 39.68 -15.62 35.58
CA GLY A 90 41.11 -15.71 35.21
C GLY A 90 41.40 -16.79 34.17
N GLU A 91 40.37 -17.36 33.52
CA GLU A 91 40.51 -18.39 32.48
C GLU A 91 41.05 -17.84 31.15
N ILE A 92 40.86 -16.53 30.90
CA ILE A 92 41.36 -15.82 29.73
C ILE A 92 42.11 -14.54 30.15
N THR A 93 43.10 -14.16 29.36
CA THR A 93 43.84 -12.95 29.54
C THR A 93 43.02 -11.68 29.17
N GLN A 94 43.44 -10.54 29.67
CA GLN A 94 42.83 -9.24 29.33
C GLN A 94 42.87 -8.96 27.80
N GLN A 95 43.92 -9.40 27.11
CA GLN A 95 44.08 -9.20 25.68
C GLN A 95 43.09 -10.08 24.93
N GLU A 96 43.00 -11.36 25.25
CA GLU A 96 42.02 -12.30 24.63
C GLU A 96 40.59 -11.81 24.85
N TYR A 97 40.26 -11.33 26.07
CA TYR A 97 38.96 -10.74 26.35
C TYR A 97 38.63 -9.58 25.40
N ARG A 98 39.60 -8.64 25.20
CA ARG A 98 39.38 -7.49 24.31
C ARG A 98 39.17 -7.90 22.86
N ASP A 99 39.99 -8.82 22.38
CA ASP A 99 39.96 -9.27 21.00
C ASP A 99 38.65 -10.01 20.70
N MET A 100 38.25 -10.95 21.56
CA MET A 100 37.00 -11.68 21.44
C MET A 100 35.78 -10.76 21.59
N LYS A 101 35.83 -9.79 22.51
CA LYS A 101 34.76 -8.81 22.66
C LYS A 101 34.57 -7.98 21.40
N ALA A 102 35.67 -7.49 20.81
CA ALA A 102 35.63 -6.72 19.57
C ALA A 102 35.05 -7.52 18.41
N ASP A 103 35.41 -8.83 18.33
CA ASP A 103 34.88 -9.72 17.32
C ASP A 103 33.36 -9.95 17.48
N TYR A 104 32.88 -10.21 18.70
CA TYR A 104 31.44 -10.34 18.95
C TYR A 104 30.68 -9.04 18.72
N GLU A 105 31.27 -7.89 18.97
CA GLU A 105 30.66 -6.59 18.66
C GLU A 105 30.51 -6.38 17.17
N ARG A 106 31.54 -6.73 16.38
CA ARG A 106 31.45 -6.73 14.90
C ARG A 106 30.37 -7.67 14.39
N GLN A 107 30.36 -8.94 14.83
CA GLN A 107 29.34 -9.91 14.45
C GLN A 107 27.91 -9.43 14.80
N THR A 108 27.74 -8.83 15.97
CA THR A 108 26.46 -8.24 16.40
C THR A 108 26.01 -7.12 15.43
N SER A 109 26.93 -6.24 15.06
CA SER A 109 26.68 -5.14 14.12
C SER A 109 26.25 -5.66 12.74
N ASP A 110 27.00 -6.66 12.23
CA ASP A 110 26.76 -7.25 10.91
C ASP A 110 25.39 -7.95 10.87
N ILE A 111 25.04 -8.74 11.91
CA ILE A 111 23.74 -9.40 11.99
C ILE A 111 22.60 -8.39 12.12
N SER A 112 22.80 -7.32 12.91
CA SER A 112 21.79 -6.27 13.07
C SER A 112 21.53 -5.53 11.74
N ALA A 113 22.56 -5.27 10.95
CA ALA A 113 22.40 -4.68 9.61
C ALA A 113 21.62 -5.62 8.66
N VAL A 114 21.91 -6.94 8.70
CA VAL A 114 21.17 -7.94 7.92
C VAL A 114 19.71 -8.00 8.36
N LEU A 115 19.42 -8.02 9.67
CA LEU A 115 18.06 -8.02 10.20
C LEU A 115 17.28 -6.77 9.79
N THR A 116 17.92 -5.59 9.81
CA THR A 116 17.29 -4.35 9.34
C THR A 116 16.87 -4.46 7.89
N ARG A 117 17.75 -4.98 7.02
CA ARG A 117 17.43 -5.18 5.60
C ARG A 117 16.31 -6.20 5.37
N LEU A 118 16.37 -7.35 6.04
CA LEU A 118 15.33 -8.39 5.92
C LEU A 118 13.97 -7.91 6.42
N ASN A 119 13.93 -7.15 7.51
CA ASN A 119 12.69 -6.56 8.02
C ASN A 119 12.12 -5.47 7.08
N ALA A 120 12.98 -4.69 6.41
CA ALA A 120 12.54 -3.76 5.38
C ALA A 120 11.94 -4.50 4.18
N GLU A 121 12.59 -5.55 3.68
CA GLU A 121 12.09 -6.39 2.58
C GLU A 121 10.76 -7.06 2.95
N ARG A 122 10.62 -7.57 4.19
CA ARG A 122 9.37 -8.11 4.70
C ARG A 122 8.26 -7.05 4.75
N ALA A 123 8.58 -5.82 5.15
CA ALA A 123 7.64 -4.72 5.20
C ALA A 123 7.19 -4.30 3.79
N GLU A 124 8.08 -4.29 2.80
CA GLU A 124 7.74 -4.04 1.40
C GLU A 124 6.81 -5.11 0.84
N LEU A 125 7.05 -6.39 1.14
CA LEU A 125 6.15 -7.48 0.75
C LEU A 125 4.77 -7.39 1.44
N ALA A 126 4.73 -6.94 2.69
CA ALA A 126 3.49 -6.76 3.46
C ALA A 126 2.72 -5.50 3.07
N ASN A 127 3.40 -4.47 2.55
CA ASN A 127 2.79 -3.21 2.07
C ASN A 127 2.06 -3.38 0.73
N GLY A 128 1.84 -4.61 0.28
CA GLY A 128 0.94 -4.90 -0.84
C GLY A 128 -0.45 -4.32 -0.58
N VAL A 129 -1.11 -3.89 -1.63
CA VAL A 129 -2.53 -3.51 -1.57
C VAL A 129 -3.32 -4.73 -1.07
N ASP A 130 -4.16 -4.54 -0.05
CA ASP A 130 -5.11 -5.55 0.40
C ASP A 130 -6.56 -5.16 0.03
N ASN A 131 -7.47 -6.08 0.20
CA ASN A 131 -8.88 -5.83 -0.09
C ASN A 131 -9.57 -4.92 0.93
N GLU A 132 -8.94 -4.67 2.07
CA GLU A 132 -9.41 -3.75 3.09
C GLU A 132 -8.93 -2.31 2.82
N HIS A 133 -8.25 -2.09 1.68
CA HIS A 133 -7.81 -0.74 1.30
C HIS A 133 -9.01 0.22 1.25
N PRO A 134 -8.98 1.37 1.96
CA PRO A 134 -10.12 2.26 2.11
C PRO A 134 -10.77 2.69 0.81
N ALA A 135 -9.97 2.88 -0.25
CA ALA A 135 -10.47 3.23 -1.58
C ALA A 135 -11.31 2.10 -2.20
N LEU A 136 -10.89 0.84 -2.08
CA LEU A 136 -11.67 -0.30 -2.59
C LEU A 136 -12.96 -0.47 -1.79
N VAL A 137 -12.86 -0.47 -0.46
CA VAL A 137 -14.01 -0.63 0.45
C VAL A 137 -15.07 0.46 0.20
N ALA A 138 -14.67 1.72 0.03
CA ALA A 138 -15.59 2.83 -0.21
C ALA A 138 -16.43 2.64 -1.48
N PHE A 139 -15.82 2.18 -2.57
CA PHE A 139 -16.55 1.93 -3.83
C PHE A 139 -17.33 0.61 -3.79
N MET A 140 -16.78 -0.45 -3.22
CA MET A 140 -17.42 -1.77 -3.15
C MET A 140 -18.70 -1.77 -2.33
N LYS A 141 -18.87 -0.86 -1.37
CA LYS A 141 -20.09 -0.64 -0.61
C LYS A 141 -21.30 -0.39 -1.53
N TYR A 142 -21.07 0.13 -2.74
CA TYR A 142 -22.11 0.54 -3.68
C TYR A 142 -22.16 -0.31 -4.96
N GLN A 143 -21.85 -1.60 -4.89
CA GLN A 143 -21.79 -2.52 -6.05
C GLN A 143 -23.07 -2.58 -6.89
N ASN A 144 -24.24 -2.39 -6.26
CA ASN A 144 -25.54 -2.50 -6.91
C ASN A 144 -26.29 -1.15 -6.94
N ILE A 145 -25.58 -0.07 -7.21
CA ILE A 145 -26.17 1.26 -7.25
C ILE A 145 -27.08 1.41 -8.50
N GLU A 146 -28.36 1.71 -8.28
CA GLU A 146 -29.34 1.98 -9.33
C GLU A 146 -29.68 3.47 -9.45
N ALA A 147 -29.52 4.22 -8.35
CA ALA A 147 -29.82 5.66 -8.29
C ALA A 147 -28.84 6.39 -7.38
N LEU A 148 -28.55 7.65 -7.71
CA LEU A 148 -27.72 8.52 -6.88
C LEU A 148 -28.50 8.98 -5.64
N ASN A 149 -27.81 9.03 -4.53
CA ASN A 149 -28.27 9.69 -3.33
C ASN A 149 -27.17 10.62 -2.79
N ARG A 150 -27.52 11.44 -1.79
CA ARG A 150 -26.57 12.38 -1.20
C ARG A 150 -25.38 11.68 -0.53
N GLU A 151 -25.61 10.55 0.10
CA GLU A 151 -24.57 9.80 0.81
C GLU A 151 -23.48 9.34 -0.16
N ILE A 152 -23.84 8.73 -1.27
CA ILE A 152 -22.94 8.28 -2.31
C ILE A 152 -22.10 9.43 -2.88
N LEU A 153 -22.77 10.54 -3.18
CA LEU A 153 -22.07 11.73 -3.72
C LEU A 153 -21.08 12.30 -2.72
N VAL A 154 -21.48 12.43 -1.46
CA VAL A 154 -20.60 12.96 -0.41
C VAL A 154 -19.43 12.00 -0.11
N GLU A 155 -19.63 10.70 -0.17
CA GLU A 155 -18.59 9.71 0.13
C GLU A 155 -17.60 9.58 -1.01
N LEU A 156 -18.06 9.48 -2.26
CA LEU A 156 -17.23 9.11 -3.40
C LEU A 156 -16.78 10.28 -4.27
N VAL A 157 -17.56 11.35 -4.38
CA VAL A 157 -17.31 12.46 -5.33
C VAL A 157 -16.67 13.65 -4.61
N ASP A 158 -15.57 14.15 -5.18
CA ASP A 158 -14.91 15.37 -4.73
C ASP A 158 -15.60 16.60 -5.36
N TYR A 159 -15.64 16.64 -6.69
CA TYR A 159 -16.38 17.67 -7.42
C TYR A 159 -16.81 17.20 -8.82
N ILE A 160 -17.78 17.91 -9.38
CA ILE A 160 -18.29 17.72 -10.74
C ILE A 160 -18.08 19.02 -11.52
N LYS A 161 -17.42 18.93 -12.67
CA LYS A 161 -17.25 20.04 -13.62
C LYS A 161 -18.15 19.85 -14.83
N VAL A 162 -18.89 20.90 -15.19
CA VAL A 162 -19.67 20.96 -16.42
C VAL A 162 -19.00 21.97 -17.36
N TYR A 163 -18.66 21.51 -18.55
CA TYR A 163 -17.97 22.33 -19.57
C TYR A 163 -18.95 22.95 -20.57
N GLU A 164 -18.53 23.98 -21.30
CA GLU A 164 -19.32 24.73 -22.30
C GLU A 164 -19.94 23.84 -23.38
N ASN A 165 -19.22 22.81 -23.79
CA ASN A 165 -19.69 21.84 -24.79
C ASN A 165 -20.66 20.78 -24.22
N GLY A 166 -21.11 20.95 -22.97
CA GLY A 166 -21.99 20.01 -22.29
C GLY A 166 -21.29 18.72 -21.80
N ASN A 167 -19.96 18.68 -21.86
CA ASN A 167 -19.20 17.60 -21.26
C ASN A 167 -19.22 17.70 -19.74
N ILE A 168 -19.23 16.56 -19.07
CA ILE A 168 -19.23 16.43 -17.61
C ILE A 168 -17.97 15.68 -17.21
N SER A 169 -17.24 16.20 -16.25
CA SER A 169 -16.13 15.53 -15.61
C SER A 169 -16.44 15.32 -14.12
N VAL A 170 -16.32 14.11 -13.65
CA VAL A 170 -16.48 13.74 -12.23
C VAL A 170 -15.11 13.45 -11.66
N LYS A 171 -14.71 14.16 -10.61
CA LYS A 171 -13.51 13.82 -9.83
C LYS A 171 -13.93 13.07 -8.59
N PHE A 172 -13.33 11.90 -8.39
CA PHE A 172 -13.56 11.06 -7.23
C PHE A 172 -12.52 11.34 -6.13
N LYS A 173 -12.91 11.18 -4.88
CA LYS A 173 -12.05 11.42 -3.70
C LYS A 173 -10.85 10.48 -3.63
N PHE A 174 -11.02 9.25 -4.08
CA PHE A 174 -10.01 8.19 -4.00
C PHE A 174 -9.32 7.92 -5.36
N ALA A 175 -9.32 8.91 -6.26
CA ALA A 175 -8.78 8.73 -7.62
C ALA A 175 -7.27 8.39 -7.62
N ASP A 176 -6.50 9.04 -6.75
CA ASP A 176 -5.06 8.82 -6.66
C ASP A 176 -4.72 7.46 -6.02
N GLU A 177 -5.51 7.04 -5.03
CA GLU A 177 -5.39 5.74 -4.40
C GLU A 177 -5.72 4.61 -5.38
N LEU A 178 -6.81 4.72 -6.13
CA LEU A 178 -7.16 3.73 -7.16
C LEU A 178 -6.12 3.66 -8.27
N ARG A 179 -5.49 4.78 -8.63
CA ARG A 179 -4.37 4.79 -9.57
C ARG A 179 -3.18 4.00 -9.04
N LYS A 180 -2.80 4.19 -7.76
CA LYS A 180 -1.72 3.42 -7.13
C LYS A 180 -2.04 1.93 -7.07
N ILE A 181 -3.31 1.56 -6.84
CA ILE A 181 -3.76 0.17 -6.90
C ILE A 181 -3.62 -0.40 -8.32
N ALA A 182 -3.98 0.37 -9.34
CA ALA A 182 -3.80 -0.03 -10.73
C ALA A 182 -2.31 -0.24 -11.08
N GLU A 183 -1.43 0.67 -10.67
CA GLU A 183 0.02 0.56 -10.83
C GLU A 183 0.57 -0.69 -10.11
N TYR A 184 0.10 -0.98 -8.90
CA TYR A 184 0.46 -2.19 -8.16
C TYR A 184 0.03 -3.46 -8.91
N ILE A 185 -1.18 -3.50 -9.47
CA ILE A 185 -1.69 -4.61 -10.27
C ILE A 185 -0.81 -4.81 -11.51
N GLU A 186 -0.50 -3.74 -12.24
CA GLU A 186 0.30 -3.78 -13.46
C GLU A 186 1.69 -4.36 -13.18
N ILE A 187 2.39 -3.88 -12.15
CA ILE A 187 3.72 -4.38 -11.77
C ILE A 187 3.66 -5.88 -11.46
N ASN A 188 2.69 -6.33 -10.68
CA ASN A 188 2.63 -7.72 -10.23
C ASN A 188 2.06 -8.70 -11.27
N THR A 189 1.37 -8.21 -12.31
CA THR A 189 0.89 -9.06 -13.43
C THR A 189 1.92 -9.19 -14.56
N THR A 190 2.80 -8.20 -14.74
CA THR A 190 3.88 -8.27 -15.75
C THR A 190 5.02 -9.20 -15.34
N GLU A 191 5.26 -9.39 -14.05
CA GLU A 191 6.30 -10.32 -13.56
C GLU A 191 5.94 -11.79 -13.81
N ASP A 192 4.66 -12.18 -13.76
CA ASP A 192 4.21 -13.55 -14.03
C ASP A 192 4.43 -13.99 -15.49
N THR A 193 4.53 -13.05 -16.43
CA THR A 193 4.71 -13.37 -17.85
C THR A 193 6.18 -13.64 -18.23
N THR A 194 7.13 -13.26 -17.37
CA THR A 194 8.56 -13.37 -17.65
C THR A 194 9.19 -14.69 -17.14
N VAL A 195 8.47 -15.45 -16.31
CA VAL A 195 8.99 -16.70 -15.70
C VAL A 195 8.53 -17.96 -16.45
N ALA A 196 7.68 -17.83 -17.47
CA ALA A 196 7.13 -18.93 -18.27
C ALA A 196 7.78 -19.06 -19.67
N GLY A 197 9.02 -18.56 -19.85
CA GLY A 197 9.78 -18.66 -21.10
C GLY A 197 11.05 -19.49 -20.95
#